data_abea3aa2e8e009f1421e4bda6ac1576c
#
_entry.id   abea3aa2e8e009f1421e4bda6ac1576c
#
_cell.length_a   1.000
_cell.length_b   1.000
_cell.length_c   1.000
_cell.angle_alpha   90.00
_cell.angle_beta   90.00
_cell.angle_gamma   90.00
#
_symmetry.space_group_name_H-M   'P 1'
#
loop_
_entity.id
_entity.type
_entity.pdbx_description
1 polymer ?
#
loop_
_entity_poly.entity_id
_entity_poly.type
_entity_poly.pdbx_seq_one_letter_code
_entity_poly.pdbx_strand_id
1 'polypeptide(L)'
;MSEYINETPCAITERLMKEADPSGELPEEILYAAFMAGFCGISEDDTTINEYFQDAVHCLETRKYRDNPYLKNIKFPDTATRHWKFTHYSYRPYEAFICNDIDIDKNLREVPQIGFFRERFAYPAVEQDGREWMAVKPSEIETMRAPIEEATGRVVTFGLGLGYFAYMVSEKPDVTSLDIVERSEEAIALFERHILPQFPNKEKIRIIRSDAFGFLNENMWQDARHEASGQCKRSTEEGQCQGETTEDQCEIGPEEEDHCWRNYNEGQCGERPNRADRSTQRGTETDKPEEMQGRYDYAFIDLWHDTADGLEMYLKAKRIEDKLHTAGLQTKFAYWVEKSLLSAYRWTVFEKTLAECTTEEEALVRLSDDRLRREAGQTV
;
A
#
# COMPACT_ATOMS: atom_id res chain seq x y z
N MET A 1 23.97 -2.54 -3.71
CA MET A 1 22.89 -3.43 -4.17
C MET A 1 21.90 -2.74 -5.09
N SER A 2 21.36 -1.57 -4.75
CA SER A 2 20.42 -0.83 -5.63
C SER A 2 21.04 -0.53 -6.99
N GLU A 3 22.29 -0.09 -7.06
CA GLU A 3 23.02 0.15 -8.30
C GLU A 3 23.12 -1.14 -9.14
N TYR A 4 23.47 -2.27 -8.49
CA TYR A 4 23.51 -3.57 -9.18
C TYR A 4 22.17 -3.93 -9.84
N ILE A 5 21.05 -3.81 -9.10
CA ILE A 5 19.72 -4.15 -9.61
C ILE A 5 19.30 -3.22 -10.74
N ASN A 6 19.63 -1.94 -10.65
CA ASN A 6 19.21 -0.96 -11.66
C ASN A 6 20.08 -0.97 -12.92
N GLU A 7 21.38 -1.26 -12.80
CA GLU A 7 22.31 -1.14 -13.91
C GLU A 7 22.71 -2.49 -14.53
N THR A 8 22.89 -3.52 -13.70
CA THR A 8 23.43 -4.82 -14.14
C THR A 8 22.68 -6.03 -13.58
N PRO A 9 21.35 -6.06 -13.56
CA PRO A 9 20.58 -7.12 -12.89
C PRO A 9 20.78 -8.52 -13.50
N CYS A 10 21.32 -8.60 -14.71
CA CYS A 10 21.60 -9.83 -15.44
C CYS A 10 23.10 -10.20 -15.50
N ALA A 11 23.94 -9.56 -14.69
CA ALA A 11 25.39 -9.85 -14.69
C ALA A 11 25.71 -11.28 -14.20
N ILE A 12 24.95 -11.77 -13.20
CA ILE A 12 25.03 -13.16 -12.75
C ILE A 12 24.16 -14.03 -13.67
N THR A 13 24.77 -15.08 -14.21
CA THR A 13 24.13 -15.97 -15.18
C THR A 13 24.26 -17.43 -14.73
N GLU A 14 23.37 -18.29 -15.25
CA GLU A 14 23.45 -19.74 -15.02
C GLU A 14 24.85 -20.31 -15.32
N ARG A 15 25.49 -19.83 -16.40
CA ARG A 15 26.83 -20.24 -16.76
C ARG A 15 27.86 -19.89 -15.68
N LEU A 16 27.81 -18.64 -15.18
CA LEU A 16 28.70 -18.17 -14.13
C LEU A 16 28.53 -18.99 -12.85
N MET A 17 27.29 -19.27 -12.46
CA MET A 17 26.97 -20.09 -11.29
C MET A 17 27.55 -21.52 -11.42
N LYS A 18 27.37 -22.16 -12.57
CA LYS A 18 27.88 -23.51 -12.83
C LYS A 18 29.41 -23.61 -12.98
N GLU A 19 30.04 -22.54 -13.49
CA GLU A 19 31.51 -22.46 -13.58
C GLU A 19 32.15 -22.32 -12.20
N ALA A 20 31.50 -21.59 -11.28
CA ALA A 20 32.01 -21.35 -9.94
C ALA A 20 31.78 -22.55 -9.00
N ASP A 21 30.64 -23.24 -9.12
CA ASP A 21 30.35 -24.46 -8.36
C ASP A 21 29.88 -25.60 -9.30
N PRO A 22 30.82 -26.30 -9.96
CA PRO A 22 30.48 -27.42 -10.85
C PRO A 22 29.85 -28.61 -10.11
N SER A 23 30.09 -28.74 -8.80
CA SER A 23 29.54 -29.82 -7.98
C SER A 23 28.11 -29.59 -7.55
N GLY A 24 27.70 -28.29 -7.45
CA GLY A 24 26.40 -27.89 -6.92
C GLY A 24 26.26 -28.17 -5.42
N GLU A 25 27.37 -28.14 -4.68
CA GLU A 25 27.37 -28.40 -3.23
C GLU A 25 27.02 -27.15 -2.42
N LEU A 26 27.26 -25.96 -2.99
CA LEU A 26 26.93 -24.70 -2.33
C LEU A 26 25.45 -24.32 -2.54
N PRO A 27 24.76 -23.82 -1.52
CA PRO A 27 23.45 -23.20 -1.72
C PRO A 27 23.56 -22.04 -2.73
N GLU A 28 22.66 -22.00 -3.70
CA GLU A 28 22.71 -21.00 -4.78
C GLU A 28 22.60 -19.58 -4.27
N GLU A 29 21.84 -19.36 -3.19
CA GLU A 29 21.70 -18.06 -2.55
C GLU A 29 23.05 -17.54 -2.04
N ILE A 30 23.84 -18.40 -1.42
CA ILE A 30 25.17 -18.06 -0.91
C ILE A 30 26.12 -17.70 -2.06
N LEU A 31 26.14 -18.52 -3.11
CA LEU A 31 26.98 -18.26 -4.28
C LEU A 31 26.55 -16.98 -5.01
N TYR A 32 25.25 -16.78 -5.16
CA TYR A 32 24.70 -15.56 -5.77
C TYR A 32 25.03 -14.32 -4.95
N ALA A 33 24.89 -14.39 -3.62
CA ALA A 33 25.24 -13.31 -2.70
C ALA A 33 26.74 -12.95 -2.78
N ALA A 34 27.62 -13.95 -2.88
CA ALA A 34 29.08 -13.73 -3.04
C ALA A 34 29.40 -13.02 -4.38
N PHE A 35 28.77 -13.44 -5.49
CA PHE A 35 28.92 -12.74 -6.76
C PHE A 35 28.42 -11.30 -6.69
N MET A 36 27.24 -11.09 -6.13
CA MET A 36 26.67 -9.75 -5.98
C MET A 36 27.57 -8.85 -5.14
N ALA A 37 28.11 -9.35 -4.02
CA ALA A 37 29.07 -8.63 -3.19
C ALA A 37 30.31 -8.24 -3.98
N GLY A 38 30.88 -9.18 -4.78
CA GLY A 38 31.99 -8.92 -5.67
C GLY A 38 31.70 -7.82 -6.70
N PHE A 39 30.51 -7.84 -7.33
CA PHE A 39 30.07 -6.77 -8.24
C PHE A 39 29.87 -5.43 -7.52
N CYS A 40 29.54 -5.44 -6.23
CA CYS A 40 29.50 -4.23 -5.39
C CYS A 40 30.88 -3.80 -4.87
N GLY A 41 31.98 -4.46 -5.25
CA GLY A 41 33.33 -4.14 -4.85
C GLY A 41 33.71 -4.52 -3.42
N ILE A 42 32.96 -5.45 -2.81
CA ILE A 42 33.20 -5.95 -1.45
C ILE A 42 34.19 -7.12 -1.51
N SER A 43 35.20 -7.10 -0.65
CA SER A 43 36.22 -8.16 -0.56
C SER A 43 35.59 -9.46 0.00
N GLU A 44 36.09 -10.61 -0.49
CA GLU A 44 35.70 -11.94 0.00
C GLU A 44 35.94 -12.14 1.50
N ASP A 45 36.94 -11.44 2.05
CA ASP A 45 37.30 -11.50 3.48
C ASP A 45 36.39 -10.61 4.34
N ASP A 46 35.48 -9.83 3.75
CA ASP A 46 34.56 -8.95 4.48
C ASP A 46 33.43 -9.74 5.12
N THR A 47 33.28 -9.60 6.44
CA THR A 47 32.21 -10.26 7.21
C THR A 47 30.81 -9.82 6.76
N THR A 48 30.68 -8.67 6.12
CA THR A 48 29.44 -8.14 5.54
C THR A 48 28.77 -9.12 4.58
N ILE A 49 29.55 -9.94 3.85
CA ILE A 49 28.99 -10.95 2.95
C ILE A 49 28.15 -11.95 3.75
N ASN A 50 28.67 -12.44 4.86
CA ASN A 50 28.02 -13.46 5.69
C ASN A 50 26.91 -12.87 6.57
N GLU A 51 27.06 -11.63 7.01
CA GLU A 51 26.14 -11.00 7.97
C GLU A 51 24.98 -10.25 7.31
N TYR A 52 25.09 -9.93 6.02
CA TYR A 52 24.15 -9.04 5.35
C TYR A 52 23.67 -9.57 4.00
N PHE A 53 24.60 -9.95 3.10
CA PHE A 53 24.22 -10.36 1.75
C PHE A 53 23.50 -11.71 1.71
N GLN A 54 23.80 -12.63 2.62
CA GLN A 54 23.12 -13.93 2.68
C GLN A 54 21.65 -13.77 3.07
N ASP A 55 21.35 -12.87 4.01
CA ASP A 55 19.98 -12.61 4.43
C ASP A 55 19.19 -11.77 3.40
N ALA A 56 19.90 -11.12 2.48
CA ALA A 56 19.29 -10.26 1.46
C ALA A 56 18.94 -11.00 0.16
N VAL A 57 19.51 -12.19 -0.11
CA VAL A 57 19.42 -12.86 -1.42
C VAL A 57 18.63 -14.16 -1.34
N HIS A 58 17.66 -14.33 -2.23
CA HIS A 58 16.71 -15.44 -2.23
C HIS A 58 16.58 -16.08 -3.61
N CYS A 59 16.80 -17.39 -3.70
CA CYS A 59 16.43 -18.19 -4.86
C CYS A 59 14.94 -18.55 -4.76
N LEU A 60 14.12 -17.96 -5.61
CA LEU A 60 12.67 -18.12 -5.55
C LEU A 60 12.21 -19.29 -6.42
N GLU A 61 11.25 -20.06 -5.91
CA GLU A 61 10.61 -21.13 -6.66
C GLU A 61 9.56 -20.56 -7.62
N THR A 62 9.85 -20.57 -8.92
CA THR A 62 8.95 -20.08 -9.97
C THR A 62 7.55 -20.70 -9.89
N ARG A 63 7.47 -22.00 -9.53
CA ARG A 63 6.21 -22.73 -9.40
C ARG A 63 5.29 -22.11 -8.35
N LYS A 64 5.82 -21.67 -7.21
CA LYS A 64 5.04 -21.03 -6.14
C LYS A 64 4.24 -19.81 -6.67
N TYR A 65 4.88 -19.02 -7.52
CA TYR A 65 4.25 -17.84 -8.13
C TYR A 65 3.32 -18.21 -9.28
N ARG A 66 3.69 -19.15 -10.14
CA ARG A 66 2.81 -19.65 -11.23
C ARG A 66 1.54 -20.29 -10.69
N ASP A 67 1.61 -20.93 -9.52
CA ASP A 67 0.49 -21.57 -8.84
C ASP A 67 -0.33 -20.59 -8.00
N ASN A 68 0.03 -19.29 -7.93
CA ASN A 68 -0.74 -18.26 -7.28
C ASN A 68 -2.17 -18.21 -7.87
N PRO A 69 -3.24 -18.25 -7.06
CA PRO A 69 -4.61 -18.34 -7.54
C PRO A 69 -4.99 -17.20 -8.50
N TYR A 70 -4.54 -15.98 -8.24
CA TYR A 70 -4.79 -14.85 -9.13
C TYR A 70 -4.14 -15.06 -10.51
N LEU A 71 -2.83 -15.36 -10.55
CA LEU A 71 -2.10 -15.56 -11.81
C LEU A 71 -2.62 -16.76 -12.61
N LYS A 72 -3.16 -17.77 -11.94
CA LYS A 72 -3.78 -18.92 -12.58
C LYS A 72 -5.13 -18.61 -13.21
N ASN A 73 -5.97 -17.88 -12.50
CA ASN A 73 -7.38 -17.73 -12.82
C ASN A 73 -7.69 -16.46 -13.62
N ILE A 74 -6.91 -15.38 -13.44
CA ILE A 74 -7.16 -14.11 -14.13
C ILE A 74 -6.40 -14.07 -15.45
N LYS A 75 -7.13 -13.80 -16.53
CA LYS A 75 -6.60 -13.66 -17.88
C LYS A 75 -6.65 -12.20 -18.30
N PHE A 76 -5.52 -11.66 -18.68
CA PHE A 76 -5.40 -10.30 -19.17
C PHE A 76 -5.59 -10.30 -20.68
N PRO A 77 -6.55 -9.52 -21.20
CA PRO A 77 -6.74 -9.40 -22.63
C PRO A 77 -5.59 -8.59 -23.26
N ASP A 78 -5.28 -8.89 -24.50
CA ASP A 78 -4.41 -8.02 -25.30
C ASP A 78 -5.24 -6.82 -25.79
N THR A 79 -5.41 -5.83 -24.92
CA THR A 79 -6.22 -4.64 -25.18
C THR A 79 -5.50 -3.38 -24.69
N ALA A 80 -5.75 -2.29 -25.41
CA ALA A 80 -5.22 -0.98 -25.08
C ALA A 80 -6.32 0.06 -25.26
N THR A 81 -6.30 1.07 -24.39
CA THR A 81 -7.01 2.35 -24.58
C THR A 81 -6.03 3.42 -25.06
N ARG A 82 -6.44 4.68 -25.03
CA ARG A 82 -5.54 5.79 -25.38
C ARG A 82 -4.32 5.88 -24.45
N HIS A 83 -4.54 5.63 -23.16
CA HIS A 83 -3.52 5.82 -22.12
C HIS A 83 -3.08 4.52 -21.45
N TRP A 84 -3.89 3.46 -21.50
CA TRP A 84 -3.67 2.23 -20.77
C TRP A 84 -3.52 1.02 -21.68
N LYS A 85 -2.56 0.14 -21.37
CA LYS A 85 -2.33 -1.08 -22.11
C LYS A 85 -2.01 -2.23 -21.16
N PHE A 86 -2.73 -3.35 -21.26
CA PHE A 86 -2.33 -4.59 -20.62
C PHE A 86 -1.14 -5.21 -21.37
N THR A 87 -0.17 -5.69 -20.62
CA THR A 87 1.04 -6.29 -21.15
C THR A 87 1.57 -7.40 -20.24
N HIS A 88 2.64 -8.07 -20.65
CA HIS A 88 3.36 -9.02 -19.82
C HIS A 88 4.84 -8.72 -19.88
N TYR A 89 5.47 -8.68 -18.71
CA TYR A 89 6.90 -8.62 -18.55
C TYR A 89 7.45 -9.96 -18.08
N SER A 90 8.75 -10.11 -18.02
CA SER A 90 9.35 -11.33 -17.51
C SER A 90 10.74 -11.09 -16.97
N TYR A 91 11.08 -11.77 -15.88
CA TYR A 91 12.44 -11.93 -15.41
C TYR A 91 13.12 -13.07 -16.17
N ARG A 92 14.39 -12.87 -16.51
CA ARG A 92 15.27 -13.88 -17.10
C ARG A 92 15.79 -14.81 -16.00
N PRO A 93 16.28 -16.03 -16.35
CA PRO A 93 17.01 -16.83 -15.39
C PRO A 93 18.17 -16.05 -14.76
N TYR A 94 18.28 -16.12 -13.45
CA TYR A 94 19.29 -15.44 -12.61
C TYR A 94 19.29 -13.90 -12.68
N GLU A 95 18.28 -13.28 -13.24
CA GLU A 95 18.09 -11.82 -13.16
C GLU A 95 17.69 -11.42 -11.75
N ALA A 96 18.41 -10.44 -11.18
CA ALA A 96 18.10 -9.87 -9.87
C ALA A 96 16.90 -8.93 -9.92
N PHE A 97 16.03 -9.02 -8.93
CA PHE A 97 14.92 -8.08 -8.73
C PHE A 97 14.58 -7.94 -7.25
N ILE A 98 13.94 -6.84 -6.88
CA ILE A 98 13.36 -6.71 -5.53
C ILE A 98 12.16 -7.64 -5.42
N CYS A 99 12.18 -8.54 -4.44
CA CYS A 99 11.16 -9.55 -4.28
C CYS A 99 10.22 -9.35 -3.08
N ASN A 100 10.57 -8.45 -2.16
CA ASN A 100 9.73 -8.12 -1.00
C ASN A 100 10.08 -6.72 -0.48
N ASP A 101 9.32 -6.22 0.51
CA ASP A 101 9.71 -5.06 1.30
C ASP A 101 11.02 -5.33 2.04
N ILE A 102 11.74 -4.29 2.41
CA ILE A 102 12.98 -4.44 3.20
C ILE A 102 12.69 -5.18 4.50
N ASP A 103 13.69 -5.88 5.02
CA ASP A 103 13.69 -6.32 6.40
C ASP A 103 14.56 -5.39 7.26
N ILE A 104 14.20 -5.28 8.54
CA ILE A 104 14.94 -4.43 9.48
C ILE A 104 15.43 -5.31 10.62
N ASP A 105 16.74 -5.46 10.71
CA ASP A 105 17.34 -6.27 11.76
C ASP A 105 17.28 -5.57 13.14
N LYS A 106 17.68 -6.30 14.18
CA LYS A 106 17.71 -5.79 15.57
C LYS A 106 18.60 -4.57 15.78
N ASN A 107 19.54 -4.30 14.88
CA ASN A 107 20.44 -3.15 14.91
C ASN A 107 19.93 -2.01 14.00
N LEU A 108 18.68 -2.06 13.57
CA LEU A 108 18.05 -1.12 12.64
C LEU A 108 18.73 -1.06 11.26
N ARG A 109 19.48 -2.11 10.88
CA ARG A 109 20.03 -2.21 9.52
C ARG A 109 18.95 -2.66 8.55
N GLU A 110 18.92 -2.00 7.42
CA GLU A 110 18.00 -2.31 6.33
C GLU A 110 18.57 -3.43 5.48
N VAL A 111 17.83 -4.52 5.38
CA VAL A 111 18.19 -5.69 4.58
C VAL A 111 17.27 -5.75 3.37
N PRO A 112 17.73 -5.32 2.18
CA PRO A 112 16.94 -5.39 0.96
C PRO A 112 16.63 -6.84 0.65
N GLN A 113 15.44 -7.11 0.09
CA GLN A 113 15.00 -8.44 -0.26
C GLN A 113 15.13 -8.63 -1.77
N ILE A 114 16.19 -9.31 -2.19
CA ILE A 114 16.57 -9.50 -3.59
C ILE A 114 16.29 -10.93 -3.99
N GLY A 115 15.45 -11.10 -5.00
CA GLY A 115 15.12 -12.41 -5.55
C GLY A 115 15.77 -12.67 -6.90
N PHE A 116 15.91 -13.94 -7.24
CA PHE A 116 16.16 -14.41 -8.59
C PHE A 116 15.44 -15.74 -8.83
N PHE A 117 15.20 -16.07 -10.09
CA PHE A 117 14.65 -17.36 -10.52
C PHE A 117 15.68 -18.15 -11.32
N ARG A 118 15.64 -19.49 -11.20
CA ARG A 118 16.43 -20.39 -12.07
C ARG A 118 15.91 -20.44 -13.50
N GLU A 119 14.65 -20.10 -13.71
CA GLU A 119 13.99 -20.13 -15.00
C GLU A 119 13.22 -18.84 -15.28
N ARG A 120 12.85 -18.61 -16.53
CA ARG A 120 12.10 -17.42 -16.92
C ARG A 120 10.73 -17.40 -16.23
N PHE A 121 10.38 -16.26 -15.64
CA PHE A 121 9.08 -16.01 -15.03
C PHE A 121 8.42 -14.81 -15.71
N ALA A 122 7.23 -15.04 -16.29
CA ALA A 122 6.41 -13.96 -16.88
C ALA A 122 5.29 -13.58 -15.93
N TYR A 123 4.97 -12.29 -15.88
CA TYR A 123 3.93 -11.71 -15.04
C TYR A 123 3.12 -10.64 -15.78
N PRO A 124 1.82 -10.45 -15.44
CA PRO A 124 1.00 -9.42 -16.05
C PRO A 124 1.34 -8.04 -15.50
N ALA A 125 1.19 -7.05 -16.36
CA ALA A 125 1.38 -5.65 -16.04
C ALA A 125 0.38 -4.78 -16.80
N VAL A 126 0.20 -3.56 -16.35
CA VAL A 126 -0.49 -2.50 -17.07
C VAL A 126 0.44 -1.31 -17.24
N GLU A 127 0.51 -0.82 -18.45
CA GLU A 127 1.23 0.41 -18.80
C GLU A 127 0.26 1.58 -18.83
N GLN A 128 0.70 2.74 -18.33
CA GLN A 128 0.08 4.02 -18.57
C GLN A 128 1.05 4.89 -19.35
N ASP A 129 0.62 5.37 -20.52
CA ASP A 129 1.42 6.20 -21.43
C ASP A 129 2.80 5.59 -21.77
N GLY A 130 2.84 4.23 -21.89
CA GLY A 130 4.05 3.47 -22.23
C GLY A 130 5.03 3.24 -21.08
N ARG A 131 4.64 3.51 -19.84
CA ARG A 131 5.41 3.20 -18.63
C ARG A 131 4.66 2.17 -17.80
N GLU A 132 5.39 1.21 -17.19
CA GLU A 132 4.78 0.32 -16.22
C GLU A 132 4.13 1.15 -15.11
N TRP A 133 2.82 0.99 -14.98
CA TRP A 133 2.06 1.61 -13.91
C TRP A 133 1.92 0.64 -12.74
N MET A 134 1.62 -0.61 -13.05
CA MET A 134 1.42 -1.65 -12.06
C MET A 134 1.65 -3.04 -12.66
N ALA A 135 2.14 -3.97 -11.86
CA ALA A 135 2.38 -5.34 -12.25
C ALA A 135 2.04 -6.30 -11.11
N VAL A 136 1.67 -7.55 -11.40
CA VAL A 136 1.58 -8.60 -10.39
C VAL A 136 2.83 -9.46 -10.43
N LYS A 137 3.90 -8.92 -9.90
CA LYS A 137 5.24 -9.51 -9.80
C LYS A 137 5.51 -10.06 -8.39
N PRO A 138 6.60 -10.80 -8.16
CA PRO A 138 6.90 -11.38 -6.85
C PRO A 138 6.86 -10.38 -5.69
N SER A 139 7.37 -9.16 -5.86
CA SER A 139 7.33 -8.13 -4.83
C SER A 139 5.89 -7.79 -4.42
N GLU A 140 4.98 -7.58 -5.36
CA GLU A 140 3.57 -7.30 -5.08
C GLU A 140 2.90 -8.46 -4.32
N ILE A 141 3.21 -9.70 -4.73
CA ILE A 141 2.66 -10.89 -4.09
C ILE A 141 3.15 -11.02 -2.64
N GLU A 142 4.45 -10.80 -2.40
CA GLU A 142 5.03 -10.97 -1.07
C GLU A 142 4.71 -9.80 -0.13
N THR A 143 4.74 -8.56 -0.61
CA THR A 143 4.42 -7.37 0.20
C THR A 143 2.94 -7.33 0.62
N MET A 144 2.04 -7.87 -0.20
CA MET A 144 0.61 -7.94 0.12
C MET A 144 0.23 -9.19 0.93
N ARG A 145 1.16 -10.13 1.18
CA ARG A 145 0.86 -11.39 1.89
C ARG A 145 0.29 -11.13 3.28
N ALA A 146 1.00 -10.39 4.12
CA ALA A 146 0.56 -10.09 5.49
C ALA A 146 -0.75 -9.29 5.51
N PRO A 147 -0.93 -8.19 4.75
CA PRO A 147 -2.22 -7.51 4.64
C PRO A 147 -3.38 -8.43 4.20
N ILE A 148 -3.16 -9.34 3.24
CA ILE A 148 -4.18 -10.30 2.81
C ILE A 148 -4.52 -11.29 3.94
N GLU A 149 -3.53 -11.84 4.63
CA GLU A 149 -3.74 -12.78 5.74
C GLU A 149 -4.51 -12.13 6.90
N GLU A 150 -4.23 -10.88 7.21
CA GLU A 150 -4.81 -10.13 8.33
C GLU A 150 -6.22 -9.57 8.03
N ALA A 151 -6.55 -9.29 6.78
CA ALA A 151 -7.83 -8.73 6.40
C ALA A 151 -8.99 -9.65 6.76
N THR A 152 -9.98 -9.14 7.52
CA THR A 152 -11.19 -9.86 7.93
C THR A 152 -12.39 -8.92 8.00
N GLY A 153 -13.61 -9.47 8.04
CA GLY A 153 -14.83 -8.69 8.18
C GLY A 153 -15.13 -7.82 6.98
N ARG A 154 -15.40 -6.56 7.20
CA ARG A 154 -15.62 -5.54 6.16
C ARG A 154 -14.31 -4.82 5.89
N VAL A 155 -13.85 -4.95 4.67
CA VAL A 155 -12.54 -4.43 4.24
C VAL A 155 -12.73 -3.23 3.32
N VAL A 156 -11.86 -2.24 3.46
CA VAL A 156 -11.68 -1.18 2.46
C VAL A 156 -10.23 -1.19 1.98
N THR A 157 -10.02 -1.04 0.67
CA THR A 157 -8.71 -0.82 0.09
C THR A 157 -8.67 0.49 -0.69
N PHE A 158 -7.57 1.19 -0.60
CA PHE A 158 -7.33 2.44 -1.30
C PHE A 158 -6.29 2.20 -2.40
N GLY A 159 -6.73 2.37 -3.64
CA GLY A 159 -6.03 1.93 -4.84
C GLY A 159 -6.59 0.62 -5.38
N LEU A 160 -6.80 0.59 -6.69
CA LEU A 160 -7.35 -0.57 -7.38
C LEU A 160 -6.27 -1.49 -7.92
N GLY A 161 -5.25 -0.91 -8.51
CA GLY A 161 -4.22 -1.63 -9.19
C GLY A 161 -4.74 -2.58 -10.28
N LEU A 162 -4.14 -3.76 -10.34
CA LEU A 162 -4.64 -4.88 -11.15
C LEU A 162 -5.65 -5.75 -10.38
N GLY A 163 -6.03 -5.34 -9.15
CA GLY A 163 -7.00 -6.05 -8.33
C GLY A 163 -6.45 -7.29 -7.63
N TYR A 164 -5.13 -7.44 -7.50
CA TYR A 164 -4.53 -8.60 -6.84
C TYR A 164 -5.00 -8.72 -5.38
N PHE A 165 -4.84 -7.67 -4.59
CA PHE A 165 -5.31 -7.64 -3.20
C PHE A 165 -6.81 -7.94 -3.12
N ALA A 166 -7.61 -7.28 -3.96
CA ALA A 166 -9.07 -7.44 -3.98
C ALA A 166 -9.49 -8.88 -4.31
N TYR A 167 -8.82 -9.52 -5.28
CA TYR A 167 -9.07 -10.92 -5.60
C TYR A 167 -8.80 -11.82 -4.39
N MET A 168 -7.59 -11.74 -3.84
CA MET A 168 -7.15 -12.64 -2.76
C MET A 168 -8.00 -12.46 -1.49
N VAL A 169 -8.36 -11.23 -1.15
CA VAL A 169 -9.19 -10.92 0.03
C VAL A 169 -10.65 -11.35 -0.19
N SER A 170 -11.20 -11.20 -1.38
CA SER A 170 -12.57 -11.64 -1.66
C SER A 170 -12.77 -13.15 -1.58
N GLU A 171 -11.70 -13.95 -1.80
CA GLU A 171 -11.72 -15.41 -1.65
C GLU A 171 -11.79 -15.88 -0.18
N LYS A 172 -11.48 -15.01 0.77
CA LYS A 172 -11.47 -15.37 2.19
C LYS A 172 -12.91 -15.53 2.73
N PRO A 173 -13.20 -16.62 3.45
CA PRO A 173 -14.54 -16.84 4.01
C PRO A 173 -14.89 -15.88 5.15
N ASP A 174 -13.89 -15.37 5.86
CA ASP A 174 -14.01 -14.43 6.96
C ASP A 174 -14.08 -12.96 6.52
N VAL A 175 -13.98 -12.68 5.21
CA VAL A 175 -14.27 -11.38 4.62
C VAL A 175 -15.70 -11.34 4.09
N THR A 176 -16.49 -10.39 4.59
CA THR A 176 -17.91 -10.25 4.26
C THR A 176 -18.16 -9.29 3.12
N SER A 177 -17.40 -8.22 3.03
CA SER A 177 -17.45 -7.22 1.93
C SER A 177 -16.11 -6.54 1.73
N LEU A 178 -15.89 -6.05 0.53
CA LEU A 178 -14.68 -5.31 0.14
C LEU A 178 -15.07 -4.07 -0.67
N ASP A 179 -14.75 -2.91 -0.15
CA ASP A 179 -14.86 -1.64 -0.87
C ASP A 179 -13.50 -1.25 -1.44
N ILE A 180 -13.46 -0.89 -2.72
CA ILE A 180 -12.26 -0.42 -3.42
C ILE A 180 -12.45 1.06 -3.73
N VAL A 181 -11.63 1.91 -3.14
CA VAL A 181 -11.63 3.35 -3.38
C VAL A 181 -10.60 3.66 -4.46
N GLU A 182 -11.07 4.10 -5.63
CA GLU A 182 -10.23 4.43 -6.78
C GLU A 182 -10.70 5.75 -7.41
N ARG A 183 -9.75 6.63 -7.79
CA ARG A 183 -10.07 7.93 -8.40
C ARG A 183 -10.20 7.89 -9.91
N SER A 184 -9.47 6.99 -10.56
CA SER A 184 -9.38 6.90 -12.03
C SER A 184 -10.59 6.18 -12.61
N GLU A 185 -11.46 6.92 -13.27
CA GLU A 185 -12.61 6.37 -13.99
C GLU A 185 -12.19 5.38 -15.09
N GLU A 186 -11.07 5.65 -15.76
CA GLU A 186 -10.56 4.80 -16.84
C GLU A 186 -10.01 3.47 -16.28
N ALA A 187 -9.28 3.50 -15.15
CA ALA A 187 -8.82 2.30 -14.47
C ALA A 187 -10.00 1.44 -13.97
N ILE A 188 -11.01 2.08 -13.37
CA ILE A 188 -12.25 1.42 -12.94
C ILE A 188 -12.92 0.73 -14.13
N ALA A 189 -13.13 1.45 -15.24
CA ALA A 189 -13.80 0.90 -16.41
C ALA A 189 -13.05 -0.29 -17.04
N LEU A 190 -11.72 -0.27 -17.06
CA LEU A 190 -10.91 -1.39 -17.53
C LEU A 190 -11.02 -2.59 -16.60
N PHE A 191 -10.96 -2.36 -15.29
CA PHE A 191 -11.09 -3.42 -14.30
C PHE A 191 -12.47 -4.07 -14.34
N GLU A 192 -13.53 -3.28 -14.29
CA GLU A 192 -14.93 -3.78 -14.33
C GLU A 192 -15.22 -4.55 -15.61
N ARG A 193 -14.63 -4.12 -16.73
CA ARG A 193 -14.87 -4.75 -18.03
C ARG A 193 -14.10 -6.05 -18.21
N HIS A 194 -12.86 -6.13 -17.73
CA HIS A 194 -11.94 -7.19 -18.11
C HIS A 194 -11.50 -8.10 -16.96
N ILE A 195 -11.38 -7.57 -15.75
CA ILE A 195 -10.80 -8.28 -14.61
C ILE A 195 -11.88 -8.75 -13.62
N LEU A 196 -12.71 -7.85 -13.12
CA LEU A 196 -13.75 -8.16 -12.13
C LEU A 196 -14.72 -9.29 -12.55
N PRO A 197 -15.13 -9.42 -13.82
CA PRO A 197 -16.02 -10.52 -14.21
C PRO A 197 -15.44 -11.92 -14.00
N GLN A 198 -14.13 -12.03 -13.85
CA GLN A 198 -13.39 -13.28 -13.62
C GLN A 198 -13.26 -13.63 -12.12
N PHE A 199 -13.67 -12.74 -11.22
CA PHE A 199 -13.60 -12.99 -9.78
C PHE A 199 -14.75 -13.91 -9.33
N PRO A 200 -14.44 -15.02 -8.63
CA PRO A 200 -15.49 -15.93 -8.14
C PRO A 200 -16.46 -15.28 -7.15
N ASN A 201 -15.94 -14.38 -6.28
CA ASN A 201 -16.71 -13.72 -5.21
C ASN A 201 -16.88 -12.21 -5.46
N LYS A 202 -17.11 -11.83 -6.72
CA LYS A 202 -17.27 -10.42 -7.12
C LYS A 202 -18.45 -9.71 -6.44
N GLU A 203 -19.43 -10.45 -5.96
CA GLU A 203 -20.59 -9.92 -5.23
C GLU A 203 -20.21 -9.32 -3.88
N LYS A 204 -19.05 -9.66 -3.32
CA LYS A 204 -18.51 -9.01 -2.12
C LYS A 204 -17.90 -7.64 -2.42
N ILE A 205 -17.65 -7.30 -3.70
CA ILE A 205 -16.84 -6.16 -4.11
C ILE A 205 -17.72 -5.01 -4.55
N ARG A 206 -17.43 -3.83 -3.99
CA ARG A 206 -18.01 -2.56 -4.44
C ARG A 206 -16.86 -1.60 -4.78
N ILE A 207 -16.96 -0.95 -5.95
CA ILE A 207 -15.99 0.07 -6.35
C ILE A 207 -16.59 1.43 -6.07
N ILE A 208 -15.81 2.27 -5.37
CA ILE A 208 -16.18 3.64 -5.00
C ILE A 208 -15.24 4.59 -5.72
N ARG A 209 -15.80 5.37 -6.66
CA ARG A 209 -15.04 6.43 -7.32
C ARG A 209 -14.89 7.62 -6.40
N SER A 210 -13.73 7.75 -5.77
CA SER A 210 -13.42 8.86 -4.85
C SER A 210 -11.92 9.10 -4.75
N ASP A 211 -11.55 10.31 -4.32
CA ASP A 211 -10.21 10.57 -3.79
C ASP A 211 -10.04 9.85 -2.46
N ALA A 212 -8.90 9.19 -2.28
CA ALA A 212 -8.63 8.37 -1.09
C ALA A 212 -8.62 9.20 0.19
N PHE A 213 -7.96 10.35 0.18
CA PHE A 213 -7.87 11.22 1.37
C PHE A 213 -9.19 11.91 1.69
N GLY A 214 -9.97 12.27 0.65
CA GLY A 214 -11.35 12.75 0.82
C GLY A 214 -12.20 11.68 1.48
N PHE A 215 -12.13 10.43 1.00
CA PHE A 215 -12.87 9.32 1.58
C PHE A 215 -12.48 9.04 3.05
N LEU A 216 -11.19 9.00 3.36
CA LEU A 216 -10.68 8.83 4.72
C LEU A 216 -11.20 9.91 5.68
N ASN A 217 -11.17 11.17 5.25
CA ASN A 217 -11.60 12.29 6.08
C ASN A 217 -13.12 12.40 6.24
N GLU A 218 -13.90 12.07 5.22
CA GLU A 218 -15.34 12.28 5.23
C GLU A 218 -16.10 11.04 5.71
N ASN A 219 -15.86 9.90 5.08
CA ASN A 219 -16.64 8.69 5.33
C ASN A 219 -16.19 7.97 6.62
N MET A 220 -14.89 7.75 6.81
CA MET A 220 -14.41 7.07 8.00
C MET A 220 -14.53 7.95 9.26
N TRP A 221 -14.50 9.28 9.12
CA TRP A 221 -14.78 10.20 10.23
C TRP A 221 -16.24 10.16 10.70
N GLN A 222 -17.18 9.96 9.79
CA GLN A 222 -18.58 9.74 10.17
C GLN A 222 -18.75 8.46 10.97
N ASP A 223 -18.07 7.38 10.58
CA ASP A 223 -18.07 6.10 11.30
C ASP A 223 -17.52 6.26 12.73
N ALA A 224 -16.41 6.96 12.92
CA ALA A 224 -15.83 7.24 14.23
C ALA A 224 -16.81 7.98 15.17
N ARG A 225 -17.56 8.96 14.67
CA ARG A 225 -18.59 9.69 15.45
C ARG A 225 -19.76 8.78 15.85
N HIS A 226 -20.17 7.87 14.98
CA HIS A 226 -21.24 6.92 15.30
C HIS A 226 -20.81 5.92 16.38
N GLU A 227 -19.58 5.43 16.36
CA GLU A 227 -19.04 4.58 17.42
C GLU A 227 -19.00 5.29 18.77
N ALA A 228 -18.49 6.50 18.81
CA ALA A 228 -18.45 7.31 20.04
C ALA A 228 -19.86 7.55 20.63
N SER A 229 -20.85 7.81 19.75
CA SER A 229 -22.24 8.00 20.19
C SER A 229 -22.92 6.70 20.64
N GLY A 230 -22.56 5.57 20.06
CA GLY A 230 -23.06 4.24 20.43
C GLY A 230 -22.53 3.74 21.78
N GLN A 231 -21.29 4.05 22.10
CA GLN A 231 -20.70 3.76 23.41
C GLN A 231 -21.35 4.58 24.53
N CYS A 232 -21.70 5.84 24.25
CA CYS A 232 -22.42 6.66 25.23
C CYS A 232 -23.83 6.12 25.55
N LYS A 233 -24.51 5.51 24.59
CA LYS A 233 -25.83 4.89 24.83
C LYS A 233 -25.76 3.59 25.62
N ARG A 234 -24.68 2.80 25.51
CA ARG A 234 -24.53 1.57 26.30
C ARG A 234 -24.17 1.83 27.76
N SER A 235 -23.48 2.93 28.07
CA SER A 235 -23.15 3.32 29.44
C SER A 235 -24.31 3.97 30.20
N THR A 236 -25.37 4.41 29.50
CA THR A 236 -26.57 5.00 30.14
C THR A 236 -27.67 4.00 30.48
N GLU A 237 -27.61 2.76 30.01
CA GLU A 237 -28.56 1.72 30.41
C GLU A 237 -28.24 1.02 31.74
N GLU A 238 -27.06 1.22 32.33
CA GLU A 238 -26.65 0.62 33.60
C GLU A 238 -26.36 1.61 34.75
N GLY A 239 -26.78 2.86 34.67
CA GLY A 239 -26.54 3.80 35.79
C GLY A 239 -27.44 5.01 35.78
N GLN A 240 -28.36 5.08 36.75
CA GLN A 240 -29.06 6.32 37.09
C GLN A 240 -28.05 7.39 37.54
N CYS A 241 -27.77 8.38 36.70
CA CYS A 241 -27.09 9.60 37.11
C CYS A 241 -28.12 10.73 37.25
N GLN A 242 -28.42 11.06 38.50
CA GLN A 242 -28.96 12.38 38.88
C GLN A 242 -27.75 13.34 38.94
N GLY A 243 -27.82 14.45 38.19
CA GLY A 243 -26.81 15.49 38.29
C GLY A 243 -27.08 16.64 37.30
N GLU A 244 -27.27 17.78 37.85
CA GLU A 244 -27.72 19.06 37.29
C GLU A 244 -26.91 19.57 36.10
N THR A 245 -27.63 20.18 35.16
CA THR A 245 -27.15 20.92 33.98
C THR A 245 -26.46 22.21 34.37
N THR A 246 -25.22 22.39 33.93
CA THR A 246 -24.68 23.74 33.66
C THR A 246 -24.20 23.78 32.23
N GLU A 247 -24.86 24.63 31.45
CA GLU A 247 -24.44 25.05 30.13
C GLU A 247 -23.11 25.81 30.25
N ASP A 248 -22.03 25.28 29.66
CA ASP A 248 -20.87 26.07 29.33
C ASP A 248 -20.53 25.86 27.84
N GLN A 249 -20.66 26.96 27.16
CA GLN A 249 -20.39 27.19 25.74
C GLN A 249 -18.90 27.00 25.48
N CYS A 250 -18.56 26.04 24.62
CA CYS A 250 -17.28 26.07 23.92
C CYS A 250 -17.51 26.57 22.49
N GLU A 251 -17.34 27.87 22.31
CA GLU A 251 -17.09 28.49 21.02
C GLU A 251 -15.68 28.09 20.56
N ILE A 252 -15.59 27.30 19.48
CA ILE A 252 -14.35 27.19 18.71
C ILE A 252 -14.59 27.95 17.41
N GLY A 253 -13.98 29.13 17.32
CA GLY A 253 -13.96 29.97 16.14
C GLY A 253 -13.11 29.32 15.00
N PRO A 254 -13.47 29.64 13.76
CA PRO A 254 -12.69 29.21 12.59
C PRO A 254 -11.69 30.31 12.26
N GLU A 255 -10.40 30.10 12.44
CA GLU A 255 -9.38 30.93 11.79
C GLU A 255 -8.11 30.11 11.49
N GLU A 256 -7.73 30.30 10.21
CA GLU A 256 -6.40 30.16 9.60
C GLU A 256 -5.92 28.75 9.23
N GLU A 257 -6.02 28.43 7.91
CA GLU A 257 -4.88 28.38 7.02
C GLU A 257 -5.29 28.06 5.56
N ASP A 258 -5.67 29.11 4.83
CA ASP A 258 -5.62 29.14 3.37
C ASP A 258 -4.42 29.99 2.95
N HIS A 259 -3.27 29.39 2.68
CA HIS A 259 -2.25 29.95 1.79
C HIS A 259 -1.27 28.87 1.34
N CYS A 260 -1.40 28.51 0.13
CA CYS A 260 -0.44 28.02 -0.86
C CYS A 260 -1.04 26.86 -1.69
N TRP A 261 -1.60 27.21 -2.81
CA TRP A 261 -1.68 26.43 -4.08
C TRP A 261 -2.67 27.14 -5.02
N ARG A 262 -2.35 28.39 -5.35
CA ARG A 262 -2.86 29.00 -6.60
C ARG A 262 -1.66 29.20 -7.49
N ASN A 263 -1.61 28.41 -8.53
CA ASN A 263 -1.20 28.80 -9.88
C ASN A 263 -0.95 27.52 -10.71
N TYR A 264 -1.95 27.11 -11.43
CA TYR A 264 -1.83 26.58 -12.78
C TYR A 264 -3.25 26.35 -13.33
N ASN A 265 -3.65 27.28 -14.15
CA ASN A 265 -4.54 27.27 -15.30
C ASN A 265 -5.50 28.45 -15.31
N GLU A 266 -5.02 29.54 -15.89
CA GLU A 266 -5.88 30.55 -16.51
C GLU A 266 -6.36 30.02 -17.86
N GLY A 267 -7.66 30.03 -18.08
CA GLY A 267 -8.27 29.76 -19.36
C GLY A 267 -9.79 29.75 -19.32
N GLN A 268 -10.37 30.90 -19.59
CA GLN A 268 -11.70 31.16 -20.14
C GLN A 268 -12.92 31.19 -19.21
N CYS A 269 -13.34 32.42 -18.95
CA CYS A 269 -14.69 32.83 -18.60
C CYS A 269 -15.70 32.48 -19.69
N GLY A 270 -16.82 31.86 -19.34
CA GLY A 270 -18.01 31.69 -20.14
C GLY A 270 -19.26 31.83 -19.30
N GLU A 271 -20.14 32.68 -19.72
CA GLU A 271 -21.34 33.29 -19.13
C GLU A 271 -22.34 32.31 -18.48
N ARG A 272 -22.99 32.84 -17.42
CA ARG A 272 -24.17 32.22 -16.79
C ARG A 272 -25.41 32.41 -17.66
N PRO A 273 -26.27 31.44 -17.83
CA PRO A 273 -27.67 31.67 -18.16
C PRO A 273 -28.61 31.50 -16.97
N ASN A 274 -29.68 32.26 -17.07
CA ASN A 274 -30.77 32.57 -16.16
C ASN A 274 -31.60 31.38 -15.64
N ARG A 275 -32.21 31.64 -14.47
CA ARG A 275 -33.36 30.95 -13.88
C ARG A 275 -34.62 31.01 -14.76
N ALA A 276 -35.26 29.86 -14.92
CA ALA A 276 -36.71 29.55 -14.95
C ALA A 276 -36.81 28.10 -15.44
N ASP A 277 -37.50 27.16 -14.85
CA ASP A 277 -38.89 27.03 -14.56
C ASP A 277 -39.12 25.72 -13.77
N ARG A 278 -40.04 25.74 -12.81
CA ARG A 278 -40.51 24.56 -12.08
C ARG A 278 -41.61 23.89 -12.90
N SER A 279 -41.44 22.64 -13.23
CA SER A 279 -42.59 21.75 -13.44
C SER A 279 -42.31 20.37 -12.86
N THR A 280 -43.15 20.03 -11.94
CA THR A 280 -43.38 18.77 -11.22
C THR A 280 -43.44 17.56 -12.17
N GLN A 281 -42.52 16.62 -11.98
CA GLN A 281 -42.79 15.22 -12.34
C GLN A 281 -42.51 14.32 -11.12
N ARG A 282 -43.59 13.73 -10.58
CA ARG A 282 -43.52 12.59 -9.66
C ARG A 282 -42.89 11.42 -10.42
N GLY A 283 -41.59 11.17 -10.20
CA GLY A 283 -40.95 9.94 -10.54
C GLY A 283 -41.06 8.99 -9.33
N THR A 284 -41.49 7.80 -9.58
CA THR A 284 -41.58 6.67 -8.67
C THR A 284 -40.32 6.54 -7.82
N GLU A 285 -40.51 6.47 -6.51
CA GLU A 285 -39.52 6.01 -5.54
C GLU A 285 -39.02 4.62 -5.99
N THR A 286 -37.88 4.61 -6.68
CA THR A 286 -37.07 3.41 -6.80
C THR A 286 -36.30 3.27 -5.50
N ASP A 287 -36.44 2.10 -4.89
CA ASP A 287 -35.73 1.65 -3.70
C ASP A 287 -34.28 2.16 -3.74
N LYS A 288 -33.95 3.11 -2.89
CA LYS A 288 -32.57 3.42 -2.55
C LYS A 288 -32.05 2.15 -1.89
N PRO A 289 -30.90 1.59 -2.36
CA PRO A 289 -30.25 0.54 -1.60
C PRO A 289 -30.05 1.08 -0.17
N GLU A 290 -30.40 0.28 0.82
CA GLU A 290 -30.15 0.57 2.23
C GLU A 290 -28.72 1.10 2.31
N GLU A 291 -28.55 2.34 2.77
CA GLU A 291 -27.27 2.93 3.08
C GLU A 291 -26.58 1.97 4.03
N MET A 292 -25.65 1.16 3.50
CA MET A 292 -24.68 0.44 4.31
C MET A 292 -23.72 1.47 4.91
N GLN A 293 -24.26 2.29 5.83
CA GLN A 293 -23.46 3.03 6.78
C GLN A 293 -22.84 2.01 7.73
N GLY A 294 -21.57 1.75 7.57
CA GLY A 294 -21.01 0.81 8.49
C GLY A 294 -19.50 0.71 8.45
N ARG A 295 -18.97 0.73 9.64
CA ARG A 295 -17.63 0.41 10.11
C ARG A 295 -16.88 -0.61 9.26
N TYR A 296 -15.66 -0.27 8.84
CA TYR A 296 -14.69 -1.20 8.31
C TYR A 296 -13.90 -1.84 9.45
N ASP A 297 -13.66 -3.13 9.34
CA ASP A 297 -12.81 -3.87 10.28
C ASP A 297 -11.33 -3.76 9.88
N TYR A 298 -11.06 -3.62 8.58
CA TYR A 298 -9.71 -3.53 8.02
C TYR A 298 -9.62 -2.53 6.87
N ALA A 299 -8.56 -1.74 6.83
CA ALA A 299 -8.25 -0.77 5.78
C ALA A 299 -6.82 -0.99 5.24
N PHE A 300 -6.69 -1.23 3.94
CA PHE A 300 -5.39 -1.37 3.27
C PHE A 300 -5.13 -0.17 2.36
N ILE A 301 -4.00 0.50 2.57
CA ILE A 301 -3.62 1.72 1.84
C ILE A 301 -2.46 1.42 0.90
N ASP A 302 -2.75 1.53 -0.41
CA ASP A 302 -1.84 1.28 -1.52
C ASP A 302 -2.07 2.34 -2.61
N LEU A 303 -1.48 3.53 -2.41
CA LEU A 303 -1.74 4.74 -3.20
C LEU A 303 -0.52 5.26 -3.96
N TRP A 304 0.63 4.65 -3.78
CA TRP A 304 1.92 5.12 -4.30
C TRP A 304 2.63 4.06 -5.13
N HIS A 305 3.58 4.49 -5.93
CA HIS A 305 4.38 3.62 -6.80
C HIS A 305 5.59 3.04 -6.09
N ASP A 306 6.26 3.88 -5.30
CA ASP A 306 7.48 3.56 -4.58
C ASP A 306 7.61 4.45 -3.33
N THR A 307 8.72 4.31 -2.62
CA THR A 307 8.96 5.08 -1.39
C THR A 307 9.23 6.57 -1.64
N ALA A 308 9.64 6.95 -2.85
CA ALA A 308 9.97 8.35 -3.15
C ALA A 308 8.70 9.22 -3.26
N ASP A 309 7.66 8.72 -3.94
CA ASP A 309 6.37 9.40 -4.00
C ASP A 309 5.45 9.04 -2.84
N GLY A 310 5.67 7.88 -2.20
CA GLY A 310 4.83 7.34 -1.14
C GLY A 310 5.00 7.97 0.22
N LEU A 311 6.20 8.48 0.57
CA LEU A 311 6.48 8.93 1.93
C LEU A 311 5.53 10.04 2.41
N GLU A 312 5.30 11.07 1.60
CA GLU A 312 4.41 12.17 1.96
C GLU A 312 2.95 11.70 2.10
N MET A 313 2.49 10.85 1.18
CA MET A 313 1.14 10.28 1.24
C MET A 313 0.97 9.36 2.45
N TYR A 314 1.96 8.54 2.77
CA TYR A 314 2.00 7.70 3.96
C TYR A 314 1.89 8.52 5.25
N LEU A 315 2.72 9.56 5.40
CA LEU A 315 2.69 10.44 6.56
C LEU A 315 1.32 11.16 6.71
N LYS A 316 0.71 11.55 5.59
CA LYS A 316 -0.63 12.14 5.60
C LYS A 316 -1.69 11.12 6.03
N ALA A 317 -1.61 9.89 5.54
CA ALA A 317 -2.54 8.81 5.89
C ALA A 317 -2.40 8.42 7.38
N LYS A 318 -1.17 8.31 7.89
CA LYS A 318 -0.91 8.02 9.31
C LYS A 318 -1.50 9.06 10.25
N ARG A 319 -1.43 10.34 9.90
CA ARG A 319 -2.08 11.40 10.69
C ARG A 319 -3.60 11.30 10.71
N ILE A 320 -4.19 10.89 9.59
CA ILE A 320 -5.64 10.69 9.53
C ILE A 320 -6.01 9.48 10.39
N GLU A 321 -5.28 8.37 10.27
CA GLU A 321 -5.44 7.17 11.11
C GLU A 321 -5.39 7.54 12.61
N ASP A 322 -4.37 8.28 13.03
CA ASP A 322 -4.20 8.68 14.43
C ASP A 322 -5.40 9.50 14.95
N LYS A 323 -5.88 10.46 14.15
CA LYS A 323 -7.09 11.22 14.46
C LYS A 323 -8.34 10.35 14.54
N LEU A 324 -8.50 9.40 13.61
CA LEU A 324 -9.63 8.48 13.59
C LEU A 324 -9.64 7.56 14.80
N HIS A 325 -8.48 7.01 15.18
CA HIS A 325 -8.33 6.19 16.39
C HIS A 325 -8.59 7.00 17.65
N THR A 326 -8.10 8.25 17.73
CA THR A 326 -8.40 9.17 18.84
C THR A 326 -9.90 9.47 18.94
N ALA A 327 -10.60 9.50 17.82
CA ALA A 327 -12.06 9.66 17.78
C ALA A 327 -12.84 8.37 18.09
N GLY A 328 -12.17 7.25 18.31
CA GLY A 328 -12.76 5.97 18.72
C GLY A 328 -12.89 4.91 17.63
N LEU A 329 -12.43 5.18 16.39
CA LEU A 329 -12.48 4.18 15.31
C LEU A 329 -11.58 2.98 15.66
N GLN A 330 -12.10 1.76 15.45
CA GLN A 330 -11.40 0.51 15.76
C GLN A 330 -10.87 -0.21 14.51
N THR A 331 -10.97 0.40 13.33
CA THR A 331 -10.47 -0.15 12.07
C THR A 331 -8.95 -0.39 12.17
N LYS A 332 -8.49 -1.59 11.80
CA LYS A 332 -7.06 -1.87 11.65
C LYS A 332 -6.58 -1.36 10.30
N PHE A 333 -5.53 -0.54 10.32
CA PHE A 333 -4.89 -0.03 9.11
C PHE A 333 -3.64 -0.84 8.77
N ALA A 334 -3.40 -1.02 7.48
CA ALA A 334 -2.17 -1.57 6.93
C ALA A 334 -1.76 -0.77 5.69
N TYR A 335 -0.47 -0.70 5.45
CA TYR A 335 0.13 0.12 4.39
C TYR A 335 1.03 -0.73 3.52
N TRP A 336 0.93 -0.54 2.21
CA TRP A 336 1.86 -1.18 1.29
C TRP A 336 3.29 -0.68 1.53
N VAL A 337 4.27 -1.60 1.59
CA VAL A 337 5.70 -1.36 1.84
C VAL A 337 6.00 -0.42 3.03
N GLU A 338 5.26 -0.59 4.13
CA GLU A 338 5.39 0.28 5.30
C GLU A 338 6.80 0.31 5.88
N LYS A 339 7.55 -0.80 5.86
CA LYS A 339 8.92 -0.84 6.37
C LYS A 339 9.85 0.06 5.55
N SER A 340 9.73 0.02 4.22
CA SER A 340 10.49 0.91 3.32
C SER A 340 10.13 2.37 3.51
N LEU A 341 8.86 2.70 3.74
CA LEU A 341 8.42 4.07 4.02
C LEU A 341 8.93 4.57 5.36
N LEU A 342 8.89 3.74 6.40
CA LEU A 342 9.49 4.05 7.70
C LEU A 342 11.00 4.19 7.62
N SER A 343 11.66 3.39 6.78
CA SER A 343 13.07 3.54 6.50
C SER A 343 13.37 4.90 5.85
N ALA A 344 12.63 5.27 4.81
CA ALA A 344 12.76 6.59 4.18
C ALA A 344 12.50 7.73 5.21
N TYR A 345 11.49 7.59 6.05
CA TYR A 345 11.23 8.56 7.14
C TYR A 345 12.36 8.60 8.16
N ARG A 346 12.93 7.43 8.52
CA ARG A 346 14.09 7.32 9.44
C ARG A 346 15.25 8.18 8.96
N TRP A 347 15.55 8.14 7.67
CA TRP A 347 16.60 8.97 7.07
C TRP A 347 16.28 10.46 7.20
N THR A 348 15.03 10.89 7.08
CA THR A 348 14.66 12.31 7.23
C THR A 348 14.84 12.82 8.66
N VAL A 349 14.74 11.97 9.66
CA VAL A 349 14.93 12.36 11.08
C VAL A 349 16.32 12.03 11.62
N PHE A 350 17.11 11.25 10.88
CA PHE A 350 18.39 10.74 11.33
C PHE A 350 19.37 11.86 11.73
N GLU A 351 19.58 12.83 10.87
CA GLU A 351 20.49 13.94 11.12
C GLU A 351 20.08 14.75 12.36
N LYS A 352 18.79 15.04 12.47
CA LYS A 352 18.26 15.77 13.64
C LYS A 352 18.47 14.96 14.92
N THR A 353 18.14 13.66 14.86
CA THR A 353 18.25 12.78 16.02
C THR A 353 19.68 12.67 16.51
N LEU A 354 20.64 12.44 15.61
CA LEU A 354 22.07 12.36 15.98
C LEU A 354 22.61 13.67 16.55
N ALA A 355 22.15 14.80 16.04
CA ALA A 355 22.59 16.10 16.56
C ALA A 355 22.05 16.41 17.97
N GLU A 356 20.93 15.81 18.34
CA GLU A 356 20.26 16.05 19.63
C GLU A 356 20.55 14.97 20.69
N CYS A 357 20.94 13.75 20.28
CA CYS A 357 21.21 12.66 21.21
C CYS A 357 22.64 12.75 21.78
N THR A 358 22.77 12.37 23.05
CA THR A 358 24.05 12.33 23.77
C THR A 358 24.66 10.93 23.82
N THR A 359 23.85 9.89 23.57
CA THR A 359 24.26 8.49 23.59
C THR A 359 23.68 7.74 22.40
N GLU A 360 24.39 6.66 21.99
CA GLU A 360 23.93 5.74 20.96
C GLU A 360 22.60 5.05 21.34
N GLU A 361 22.46 4.66 22.62
CA GLU A 361 21.26 4.02 23.15
C GLU A 361 20.03 4.92 23.01
N GLU A 362 20.18 6.22 23.31
CA GLU A 362 19.12 7.22 23.12
C GLU A 362 18.74 7.34 21.64
N ALA A 363 19.72 7.37 20.74
CA ALA A 363 19.47 7.43 19.30
C ALA A 363 18.72 6.18 18.79
N LEU A 364 19.13 4.97 19.23
CA LEU A 364 18.46 3.72 18.86
C LEU A 364 17.02 3.67 19.32
N VAL A 365 16.72 4.09 20.57
CA VAL A 365 15.36 4.18 21.09
C VAL A 365 14.52 5.15 20.26
N ARG A 366 15.08 6.30 19.90
CA ARG A 366 14.39 7.33 19.12
C ARG A 366 14.12 6.91 17.67
N LEU A 367 15.00 6.08 17.10
CA LEU A 367 14.89 5.53 15.76
C LEU A 367 14.16 4.18 15.73
N SER A 368 13.62 3.68 16.84
CA SER A 368 12.85 2.43 16.84
C SER A 368 11.57 2.57 16.03
N ASP A 369 11.16 1.49 15.35
CA ASP A 369 10.00 1.50 14.46
C ASP A 369 8.70 1.91 15.17
N ASP A 370 8.46 1.42 16.40
CA ASP A 370 7.27 1.79 17.17
C ASP A 370 7.23 3.29 17.50
N ARG A 371 8.39 3.88 17.75
CA ARG A 371 8.47 5.31 17.97
C ARG A 371 8.29 6.10 16.70
N LEU A 372 8.93 5.70 15.61
CA LEU A 372 8.79 6.33 14.30
C LEU A 372 7.34 6.29 13.80
N ARG A 373 6.62 5.17 13.99
CA ARG A 373 5.20 5.08 13.66
C ARG A 373 4.36 6.09 14.42
N ARG A 374 4.60 6.26 15.73
CA ARG A 374 3.91 7.27 16.53
C ARG A 374 4.27 8.69 16.09
N GLU A 375 5.55 8.96 15.87
CA GLU A 375 6.01 10.27 15.39
C GLU A 375 5.47 10.57 14.00
N ALA A 376 5.46 9.61 13.08
CA ALA A 376 4.87 9.78 11.74
C ALA A 376 3.38 10.16 11.79
N GLY A 377 2.62 9.65 12.77
CA GLY A 377 1.24 10.03 13.00
C GLY A 377 1.06 11.45 13.56
N GLN A 378 2.06 11.95 14.29
CA GLN A 378 2.01 13.23 14.99
C GLN A 378 2.72 14.38 14.25
N THR A 379 3.65 14.04 13.34
CA THR A 379 4.52 15.02 12.70
C THR A 379 3.82 15.69 11.53
N VAL A 380 3.13 16.78 11.78
CA VAL A 380 3.04 17.98 10.90
C VAL A 380 1.99 18.93 11.41
#